data_b2895a1c46982b1e5b71db4c4c1cfbdf
#
_entry.id   b2895a1c46982b1e5b71db4c4c1cfbdf
#
_cell.length_a   1.000
_cell.length_b   1.000
_cell.length_c   1.000
_cell.angle_alpha   90.00
_cell.angle_beta   90.00
_cell.angle_gamma   90.00
#
_symmetry.space_group_name_H-M   'P 1'
#
loop_
_entity.id
_entity.type
_entity.pdbx_description
1 polymer ?
#
loop_
_entity_poly.entity_id
_entity_poly.type
_entity_poly.pdbx_seq_one_letter_code
_entity_poly.pdbx_strand_id
1 'polypeptide(L)'
;LLNTLFLPVVLSTILFIMRISVQAWVFPLSVVLSGILTYIILKKDGKKTIITLLCGILCIAFALLICAKTYDFSWDGNAYHKSITGLLKYGWNPLRETFYSYAEKFPFLAQEKETWYDAYPKATELWAAVVYATLNNIEIGKAFNILSMFALIFVCWSLLYETNVLKKWQSLLCATAFSINIVILIQCLTYYNDGFLWEMILLFLASLTYLTFYESGRFKNICYYFIFLSINMGLNTKFSGVIFFGLSGFSFFIFWLVEKWHKYGIVQAFKMVSKHFMILAVSVIFSFTVTGSTSYVINIIRHNNPFYTMIGEGSTEMIVAQISPVFKPLSNASRFICSLFSQTNNQPASMEWKFPFTFYKNEILQSQLFDTRIGGWGIFFSAIFLISVIFIVFYLIQNGKKYNKLIYIALMLTILTIISIITVPGLFWARYSVGLFYIPAIAMVFLCKRINRGGIYAVRYSAVLAVLCTLLFLNHIPAMTRNIDIARESKPVKTKLENLKYVNE
;
A
#
# COMPACT_ATOMS: atom_id res chain seq x y z
N LEU A 1 3.98 9.27 11.93
CA LEU A 1 2.88 8.49 11.33
C LEU A 1 3.23 7.00 11.17
N LEU A 2 4.33 6.62 10.52
CA LEU A 2 4.68 5.20 10.33
C LEU A 2 4.84 4.45 11.66
N ASN A 3 5.43 5.07 12.68
CA ASN A 3 5.55 4.47 14.01
C ASN A 3 4.19 4.29 14.69
N THR A 4 3.24 5.22 14.48
CA THR A 4 1.88 5.08 15.03
C THR A 4 1.09 3.95 14.36
N LEU A 5 1.50 3.50 13.17
CA LEU A 5 0.96 2.30 12.53
C LEU A 5 1.65 1.03 13.05
N PHE A 6 2.96 1.05 13.20
CA PHE A 6 3.77 -0.12 13.54
C PHE A 6 3.73 -0.51 15.03
N LEU A 7 3.87 0.47 15.94
CA LEU A 7 3.99 0.19 17.38
C LEU A 7 2.75 -0.52 17.97
N PRO A 8 1.50 -0.18 17.61
CA PRO A 8 0.34 -0.92 18.09
C PRO A 8 0.38 -2.41 17.76
N VAL A 9 0.88 -2.76 16.57
CA VAL A 9 1.00 -4.17 16.14
C VAL A 9 2.03 -4.91 16.97
N VAL A 10 3.22 -4.33 17.16
CA VAL A 10 4.29 -4.93 17.98
C VAL A 10 3.85 -5.07 19.43
N LEU A 11 3.32 -4.01 20.04
CA LEU A 11 2.90 -4.04 21.45
C LEU A 11 1.78 -5.04 21.66
N SER A 12 0.79 -5.10 20.76
CA SER A 12 -0.29 -6.12 20.85
C SER A 12 0.26 -7.54 20.73
N THR A 13 1.24 -7.76 19.84
CA THR A 13 1.89 -9.07 19.72
C THR A 13 2.60 -9.46 21.01
N ILE A 14 3.33 -8.53 21.64
CA ILE A 14 3.99 -8.78 22.94
C ILE A 14 2.95 -9.10 24.01
N LEU A 15 1.84 -8.36 24.06
CA LEU A 15 0.75 -8.63 24.99
C LEU A 15 0.14 -10.02 24.77
N PHE A 16 -0.06 -10.44 23.53
CA PHE A 16 -0.57 -11.77 23.22
C PHE A 16 0.36 -12.91 23.69
N ILE A 17 1.69 -12.70 23.55
CA ILE A 17 2.68 -13.65 24.12
C ILE A 17 2.53 -13.72 25.64
N MET A 18 2.30 -12.59 26.31
CA MET A 18 2.06 -12.49 27.75
C MET A 18 0.65 -12.96 28.18
N ARG A 19 -0.19 -13.47 27.26
CA ARG A 19 -1.59 -13.87 27.47
C ARG A 19 -2.52 -12.70 27.83
N ILE A 20 -2.16 -11.50 27.44
CA ILE A 20 -2.98 -10.30 27.64
C ILE A 20 -3.63 -9.96 26.29
N SER A 21 -4.91 -9.67 26.30
CA SER A 21 -5.66 -9.19 25.11
C SER A 21 -5.29 -7.75 24.73
N VAL A 22 -5.82 -7.29 23.61
CA VAL A 22 -5.69 -5.88 23.16
C VAL A 22 -6.13 -4.93 24.28
N GLN A 23 -5.31 -3.90 24.53
CA GLN A 23 -5.51 -2.93 25.61
C GLN A 23 -5.69 -1.51 25.07
N ALA A 24 -6.59 -0.73 25.68
CA ALA A 24 -6.90 0.63 25.25
C ALA A 24 -5.71 1.61 25.38
N TRP A 25 -4.80 1.41 26.33
CA TRP A 25 -3.63 2.26 26.52
C TRP A 25 -2.55 2.11 25.44
N VAL A 26 -2.63 1.05 24.60
CA VAL A 26 -1.61 0.76 23.56
C VAL A 26 -1.56 1.86 22.51
N PHE A 27 -2.72 2.40 22.06
CA PHE A 27 -2.72 3.46 21.06
C PHE A 27 -2.11 4.78 21.55
N PRO A 28 -2.56 5.36 22.68
CA PRO A 28 -1.95 6.57 23.21
C PRO A 28 -0.46 6.40 23.53
N LEU A 29 -0.05 5.25 24.09
CA LEU A 29 1.37 4.95 24.30
C LEU A 29 2.13 4.93 22.96
N SER A 30 1.59 4.32 21.93
CA SER A 30 2.20 4.29 20.59
C SER A 30 2.37 5.69 19.99
N VAL A 31 1.41 6.58 20.19
CA VAL A 31 1.50 7.98 19.76
C VAL A 31 2.64 8.70 20.50
N VAL A 32 2.72 8.56 21.82
CA VAL A 32 3.78 9.15 22.64
C VAL A 32 5.16 8.63 22.23
N LEU A 33 5.32 7.32 22.13
CA LEU A 33 6.58 6.69 21.69
C LEU A 33 6.96 7.13 20.27
N SER A 34 6.00 7.27 19.37
CA SER A 34 6.24 7.81 18.02
C SER A 34 6.76 9.25 18.06
N GLY A 35 6.24 10.06 18.96
CA GLY A 35 6.70 11.44 19.22
C GLY A 35 8.16 11.44 19.71
N ILE A 36 8.48 10.60 20.70
CA ILE A 36 9.83 10.47 21.27
C ILE A 36 10.82 10.01 20.20
N LEU A 37 10.50 8.97 19.42
CA LEU A 37 11.34 8.48 18.33
C LEU A 37 11.57 9.56 17.27
N THR A 38 10.52 10.31 16.90
CA THR A 38 10.65 11.42 15.96
C THR A 38 11.57 12.52 16.51
N TYR A 39 11.44 12.86 17.79
CA TYR A 39 12.32 13.81 18.47
C TYR A 39 13.80 13.35 18.44
N ILE A 40 14.05 12.08 18.77
CA ILE A 40 15.40 11.50 18.75
C ILE A 40 16.03 11.56 17.35
N ILE A 41 15.25 11.22 16.31
CA ILE A 41 15.72 11.23 14.92
C ILE A 41 16.01 12.65 14.43
N LEU A 42 15.20 13.64 14.83
CA LEU A 42 15.29 15.03 14.38
C LEU A 42 16.04 15.96 15.33
N LYS A 43 16.62 15.47 16.42
CA LYS A 43 17.20 16.17 17.58
C LYS A 43 18.04 17.42 17.28
N LYS A 44 18.64 17.52 16.08
CA LYS A 44 19.51 18.64 15.69
C LYS A 44 18.77 19.94 15.28
N ASP A 45 17.46 19.90 15.11
CA ASP A 45 16.68 21.06 14.63
C ASP A 45 15.32 21.13 15.36
N GLY A 46 15.35 21.81 16.50
CA GLY A 46 14.19 21.91 17.39
C GLY A 46 12.93 22.47 16.71
N LYS A 47 13.04 23.51 15.87
CA LYS A 47 11.90 24.09 15.14
C LYS A 47 11.28 23.10 14.15
N LYS A 48 12.12 22.42 13.36
CA LYS A 48 11.64 21.38 12.42
C LYS A 48 11.01 20.20 13.15
N THR A 49 11.56 19.82 14.30
CA THR A 49 10.99 18.76 15.13
C THR A 49 9.58 19.10 15.60
N ILE A 50 9.39 20.29 16.15
CA ILE A 50 8.08 20.77 16.62
C ILE A 50 7.07 20.79 15.45
N ILE A 51 7.43 21.38 14.32
CA ILE A 51 6.56 21.41 13.12
C ILE A 51 6.18 19.99 12.68
N THR A 52 7.15 19.06 12.64
CA THR A 52 6.89 17.67 12.23
C THR A 52 5.94 16.97 13.21
N LEU A 53 6.11 17.19 14.51
CA LEU A 53 5.22 16.62 15.53
C LEU A 53 3.81 17.18 15.42
N LEU A 54 3.65 18.51 15.27
CA LEU A 54 2.35 19.15 15.08
C LEU A 54 1.65 18.66 13.81
N CYS A 55 2.35 18.62 12.68
CA CYS A 55 1.81 18.04 11.43
C CYS A 55 1.37 16.59 11.63
N GLY A 56 2.16 15.79 12.32
CA GLY A 56 1.84 14.39 12.62
C GLY A 56 0.55 14.26 13.45
N ILE A 57 0.42 15.07 14.52
CA ILE A 57 -0.78 15.09 15.37
C ILE A 57 -2.00 15.54 14.56
N LEU A 58 -1.87 16.58 13.73
CA LEU A 58 -2.97 17.05 12.88
C LEU A 58 -3.41 15.96 11.87
N CYS A 59 -2.48 15.24 11.26
CA CYS A 59 -2.81 14.13 10.35
C CYS A 59 -3.53 12.99 11.09
N ILE A 60 -3.09 12.64 12.30
CA ILE A 60 -3.73 11.62 13.12
C ILE A 60 -5.16 12.08 13.48
N ALA A 61 -5.31 13.28 14.02
CA ALA A 61 -6.62 13.82 14.38
C ALA A 61 -7.57 13.87 13.18
N PHE A 62 -7.09 14.34 12.03
CA PHE A 62 -7.87 14.40 10.80
C PHE A 62 -8.36 13.01 10.35
N ALA A 63 -7.44 12.01 10.30
CA ALA A 63 -7.78 10.66 9.90
C ALA A 63 -8.81 10.01 10.83
N LEU A 64 -8.61 10.13 12.16
CA LEU A 64 -9.52 9.59 13.15
C LEU A 64 -10.90 10.25 13.08
N LEU A 65 -10.96 11.59 12.94
CA LEU A 65 -12.22 12.35 12.87
C LEU A 65 -13.02 12.03 11.61
N ILE A 66 -12.39 11.95 10.45
CA ILE A 66 -13.08 11.58 9.20
C ILE A 66 -13.61 10.15 9.29
N CYS A 67 -12.78 9.20 9.73
CA CYS A 67 -13.21 7.81 9.87
C CYS A 67 -14.30 7.65 10.94
N ALA A 68 -14.25 8.40 12.03
CA ALA A 68 -15.33 8.43 13.03
C ALA A 68 -16.68 8.85 12.46
N LYS A 69 -16.69 9.75 11.47
CA LYS A 69 -17.91 10.28 10.85
C LYS A 69 -18.46 9.44 9.70
N THR A 70 -17.63 8.58 9.09
CA THR A 70 -17.98 7.78 7.92
C THR A 70 -18.23 6.32 8.29
N TYR A 71 -19.19 5.68 7.61
CA TYR A 71 -19.44 4.25 7.69
C TYR A 71 -18.69 3.54 6.55
N ASP A 72 -18.18 2.33 6.80
CA ASP A 72 -17.59 1.50 5.76
C ASP A 72 -18.67 0.73 5.02
N PHE A 73 -18.88 1.06 3.74
CA PHE A 73 -19.83 0.39 2.85
C PHE A 73 -19.20 -0.74 2.03
N SER A 74 -17.93 -1.06 2.26
CA SER A 74 -17.23 -2.11 1.52
C SER A 74 -17.69 -3.51 1.92
N TRP A 75 -17.60 -4.44 0.98
CA TRP A 75 -17.98 -5.82 1.25
C TRP A 75 -16.96 -6.48 2.21
N ASP A 76 -15.67 -6.49 1.88
CA ASP A 76 -14.63 -7.12 2.71
C ASP A 76 -14.61 -6.53 4.13
N GLY A 77 -14.81 -5.21 4.25
CA GLY A 77 -14.85 -4.53 5.53
C GLY A 77 -15.96 -5.06 6.44
N ASN A 78 -17.16 -5.23 5.89
CA ASN A 78 -18.33 -5.71 6.67
C ASN A 78 -18.36 -7.24 6.77
N ALA A 79 -17.84 -7.97 5.78
CA ALA A 79 -17.85 -9.43 5.78
C ALA A 79 -16.88 -10.01 6.83
N TYR A 80 -15.66 -9.51 6.95
CA TYR A 80 -14.67 -10.13 7.84
C TYR A 80 -13.73 -9.17 8.59
N HIS A 81 -13.28 -8.05 8.01
CA HIS A 81 -12.29 -7.19 8.68
C HIS A 81 -12.81 -6.60 9.99
N LYS A 82 -14.07 -6.12 10.02
CA LYS A 82 -14.69 -5.61 11.25
C LYS A 82 -14.93 -6.71 12.28
N SER A 83 -15.33 -7.91 11.85
CA SER A 83 -15.51 -9.06 12.72
C SER A 83 -14.21 -9.43 13.42
N ILE A 84 -13.11 -9.57 12.68
CA ILE A 84 -11.76 -9.82 13.24
C ILE A 84 -11.37 -8.70 14.21
N THR A 85 -11.52 -7.44 13.81
CA THR A 85 -11.21 -6.26 14.64
C THR A 85 -12.00 -6.27 15.95
N GLY A 86 -13.30 -6.60 15.89
CA GLY A 86 -14.17 -6.71 17.06
C GLY A 86 -13.73 -7.81 18.01
N LEU A 87 -13.48 -9.01 17.51
CA LEU A 87 -13.05 -10.15 18.35
C LEU A 87 -11.70 -9.89 19.01
N LEU A 88 -10.73 -9.29 18.29
CA LEU A 88 -9.46 -8.89 18.88
C LEU A 88 -9.65 -7.89 20.04
N LYS A 89 -10.54 -6.89 19.89
CA LYS A 89 -10.89 -5.97 20.99
C LYS A 89 -11.53 -6.69 22.17
N TYR A 90 -12.40 -7.65 21.91
CA TYR A 90 -13.15 -8.38 22.96
C TYR A 90 -12.40 -9.55 23.55
N GLY A 91 -11.11 -9.71 23.26
CA GLY A 91 -10.22 -10.61 23.99
C GLY A 91 -9.70 -11.80 23.21
N TRP A 92 -10.06 -11.96 21.93
CA TRP A 92 -9.46 -13.02 21.11
C TRP A 92 -7.95 -12.85 21.01
N ASN A 93 -7.24 -13.92 21.36
CA ASN A 93 -5.79 -14.02 21.24
C ASN A 93 -5.43 -15.06 20.18
N PRO A 94 -5.10 -14.65 18.93
CA PRO A 94 -4.80 -15.58 17.84
C PRO A 94 -3.61 -16.51 18.08
N LEU A 95 -2.72 -16.18 19.02
CA LEU A 95 -1.60 -17.05 19.40
C LEU A 95 -2.03 -18.25 20.27
N ARG A 96 -3.23 -18.21 20.87
CA ARG A 96 -3.67 -19.18 21.85
C ARG A 96 -4.86 -20.01 21.39
N GLU A 97 -5.82 -19.39 20.75
CA GLU A 97 -7.06 -20.02 20.35
C GLU A 97 -7.40 -19.70 18.90
N THR A 98 -8.17 -20.58 18.26
CA THR A 98 -8.66 -20.34 16.90
C THR A 98 -9.79 -19.31 16.92
N PHE A 99 -10.06 -18.71 15.79
CA PHE A 99 -11.25 -17.88 15.60
C PHE A 99 -12.51 -18.67 16.01
N TYR A 100 -12.65 -19.90 15.53
CA TYR A 100 -13.82 -20.73 15.79
C TYR A 100 -14.04 -21.00 17.27
N SER A 101 -13.01 -21.44 17.98
CA SER A 101 -13.15 -21.73 19.42
C SER A 101 -13.47 -20.47 20.23
N TYR A 102 -12.99 -19.31 19.79
CA TYR A 102 -13.36 -18.04 20.41
C TYR A 102 -14.76 -17.57 20.03
N ALA A 103 -15.15 -17.74 18.76
CA ALA A 103 -16.45 -17.31 18.22
C ALA A 103 -17.64 -18.12 18.80
N GLU A 104 -17.40 -19.34 19.31
CA GLU A 104 -18.42 -20.11 20.04
C GLU A 104 -19.03 -19.33 21.22
N LYS A 105 -18.29 -18.39 21.79
CA LYS A 105 -18.79 -17.46 22.82
C LYS A 105 -19.80 -16.44 22.28
N PHE A 106 -19.91 -16.32 20.95
CA PHE A 106 -20.77 -15.38 20.24
C PHE A 106 -21.58 -16.15 19.16
N PRO A 107 -22.74 -16.71 19.50
CA PRO A 107 -23.50 -17.62 18.62
C PRO A 107 -23.80 -17.09 17.23
N PHE A 108 -23.94 -15.76 17.08
CA PHE A 108 -24.17 -15.10 15.80
C PHE A 108 -22.94 -15.13 14.86
N LEU A 109 -21.73 -15.33 15.38
CA LEU A 109 -20.49 -15.46 14.62
C LEU A 109 -20.10 -16.92 14.35
N ALA A 110 -20.62 -17.85 15.09
CA ALA A 110 -20.26 -19.28 14.99
C ALA A 110 -20.62 -19.93 13.65
N GLN A 111 -21.47 -19.28 12.83
CA GLN A 111 -21.85 -19.75 11.50
C GLN A 111 -20.86 -19.34 10.39
N GLU A 112 -19.97 -18.40 10.65
CA GLU A 112 -18.98 -17.95 9.67
C GLU A 112 -17.79 -18.91 9.62
N LYS A 113 -17.70 -19.73 8.59
CA LYS A 113 -16.66 -20.76 8.40
C LYS A 113 -15.53 -20.30 7.49
N GLU A 114 -15.04 -19.09 7.69
CA GLU A 114 -13.99 -18.52 6.83
C GLU A 114 -12.60 -18.81 7.40
N THR A 115 -11.85 -19.72 6.76
CA THR A 115 -10.53 -20.16 7.20
C THR A 115 -9.49 -19.04 7.26
N TRP A 116 -9.69 -17.94 6.54
CA TRP A 116 -8.78 -16.79 6.55
C TRP A 116 -8.81 -15.96 7.84
N TYR A 117 -9.85 -16.02 8.66
CA TYR A 117 -9.85 -15.34 9.96
C TYR A 117 -8.63 -15.74 10.81
N ASP A 118 -8.34 -17.03 10.88
CA ASP A 118 -7.19 -17.56 11.62
C ASP A 118 -5.88 -17.39 10.84
N ALA A 119 -5.87 -17.74 9.57
CA ALA A 119 -4.67 -17.93 8.80
C ALA A 119 -4.03 -16.63 8.25
N TYR A 120 -4.85 -15.64 7.94
CA TYR A 120 -4.36 -14.43 7.28
C TYR A 120 -3.54 -13.51 8.19
N PRO A 121 -2.58 -12.75 7.62
CA PRO A 121 -1.89 -11.65 8.30
C PRO A 121 -2.89 -10.60 8.81
N LYS A 122 -2.62 -10.02 10.00
CA LYS A 122 -3.58 -9.21 10.77
C LYS A 122 -3.06 -7.85 11.21
N ALA A 123 -2.05 -7.26 10.52
CA ALA A 123 -1.48 -5.99 11.00
C ALA A 123 -2.51 -4.85 11.02
N THR A 124 -3.35 -4.75 10.00
CA THR A 124 -4.37 -3.71 9.90
C THR A 124 -5.51 -3.91 10.90
N GLU A 125 -5.93 -5.15 11.13
CA GLU A 125 -6.96 -5.50 12.10
C GLU A 125 -6.48 -5.33 13.54
N LEU A 126 -5.20 -5.68 13.84
CA LEU A 126 -4.58 -5.43 15.15
C LEU A 126 -4.51 -3.94 15.43
N TRP A 127 -4.05 -3.16 14.48
CA TRP A 127 -4.04 -1.71 14.60
C TRP A 127 -5.46 -1.15 14.84
N ALA A 128 -6.41 -1.59 14.05
CA ALA A 128 -7.80 -1.18 14.15
C ALA A 128 -8.44 -1.57 15.49
N ALA A 129 -8.13 -2.78 16.00
CA ALA A 129 -8.62 -3.26 17.29
C ALA A 129 -8.09 -2.41 18.45
N VAL A 130 -6.82 -2.02 18.41
CA VAL A 130 -6.21 -1.13 19.41
C VAL A 130 -6.88 0.25 19.41
N VAL A 131 -7.11 0.82 18.23
CA VAL A 131 -7.80 2.10 18.08
C VAL A 131 -9.26 1.99 18.54
N TYR A 132 -9.93 0.88 18.19
CA TYR A 132 -11.30 0.61 18.62
C TYR A 132 -11.39 0.44 20.15
N ALA A 133 -10.42 -0.24 20.76
CA ALA A 133 -10.36 -0.37 22.22
C ALA A 133 -10.19 0.99 22.93
N THR A 134 -9.43 1.92 22.32
CA THR A 134 -9.17 3.24 22.87
C THR A 134 -10.36 4.19 22.70
N LEU A 135 -10.98 4.23 21.53
CA LEU A 135 -11.95 5.26 21.13
C LEU A 135 -13.40 4.74 21.06
N ASN A 136 -13.62 3.48 21.34
CA ASN A 136 -14.92 2.77 21.36
C ASN A 136 -15.79 2.99 20.11
N ASN A 137 -15.17 3.16 18.95
CA ASN A 137 -15.84 3.27 17.66
C ASN A 137 -15.07 2.47 16.61
N ILE A 138 -15.67 1.37 16.14
CA ILE A 138 -15.03 0.45 15.17
C ILE A 138 -14.71 1.16 13.85
N GLU A 139 -15.53 2.11 13.41
CA GLU A 139 -15.31 2.82 12.14
C GLU A 139 -14.00 3.63 12.12
N ILE A 140 -13.46 3.99 13.28
CA ILE A 140 -12.17 4.70 13.35
C ILE A 140 -11.01 3.77 12.95
N GLY A 141 -11.17 2.46 13.12
CA GLY A 141 -10.13 1.49 12.82
C GLY A 141 -9.63 1.52 11.36
N LYS A 142 -10.41 2.00 10.40
CA LYS A 142 -9.98 2.14 8.99
C LYS A 142 -9.05 3.33 8.72
N ALA A 143 -8.76 4.15 9.73
CA ALA A 143 -7.90 5.33 9.59
C ALA A 143 -6.44 4.99 9.21
N PHE A 144 -6.01 3.73 9.32
CA PHE A 144 -4.69 3.29 8.86
C PHE A 144 -4.45 3.64 7.39
N ASN A 145 -5.46 3.56 6.51
CA ASN A 145 -5.33 3.89 5.10
C ASN A 145 -5.00 5.38 4.86
N ILE A 146 -5.66 6.28 5.58
CA ILE A 146 -5.39 7.73 5.46
C ILE A 146 -4.00 8.07 6.04
N LEU A 147 -3.64 7.45 7.16
CA LEU A 147 -2.36 7.69 7.82
C LEU A 147 -1.18 7.23 6.99
N SER A 148 -1.28 6.06 6.36
CA SER A 148 -0.23 5.53 5.49
C SER A 148 -0.10 6.36 4.20
N MET A 149 -1.21 6.82 3.61
CA MET A 149 -1.21 7.72 2.47
C MET A 149 -0.44 9.02 2.77
N PHE A 150 -0.73 9.68 3.89
CA PHE A 150 0.02 10.86 4.31
C PHE A 150 1.49 10.55 4.58
N ALA A 151 1.79 9.44 5.24
CA ALA A 151 3.15 9.02 5.50
C ALA A 151 3.95 8.83 4.21
N LEU A 152 3.38 8.16 3.22
CA LEU A 152 4.00 7.94 1.92
C LEU A 152 4.26 9.25 1.17
N ILE A 153 3.28 10.18 1.13
CA ILE A 153 3.44 11.50 0.52
C ILE A 153 4.61 12.25 1.14
N PHE A 154 4.66 12.34 2.48
CA PHE A 154 5.69 13.10 3.17
C PHE A 154 7.08 12.48 3.02
N VAL A 155 7.18 11.14 3.07
CA VAL A 155 8.46 10.45 2.86
C VAL A 155 8.94 10.64 1.42
N CYS A 156 8.09 10.38 0.42
CA CYS A 156 8.47 10.54 -0.98
C CYS A 156 8.83 11.99 -1.31
N TRP A 157 8.07 12.95 -0.79
CA TRP A 157 8.40 14.37 -0.95
C TRP A 157 9.76 14.71 -0.36
N SER A 158 10.05 14.25 0.87
CA SER A 158 11.32 14.49 1.54
C SER A 158 12.48 13.86 0.79
N LEU A 159 12.34 12.60 0.35
CA LEU A 159 13.38 11.90 -0.41
C LEU A 159 13.63 12.56 -1.77
N LEU A 160 12.58 12.92 -2.52
CA LEU A 160 12.72 13.61 -3.81
C LEU A 160 13.34 15.00 -3.66
N TYR A 161 12.94 15.75 -2.63
CA TYR A 161 13.48 17.08 -2.37
C TYR A 161 14.98 17.03 -2.00
N GLU A 162 15.38 16.06 -1.17
CA GLU A 162 16.78 15.87 -0.76
C GLU A 162 17.72 15.53 -1.94
N THR A 163 17.18 14.98 -3.03
CA THR A 163 17.99 14.70 -4.22
C THR A 163 18.48 15.96 -4.93
N ASN A 164 17.91 17.13 -4.64
CA ASN A 164 18.18 18.40 -5.32
C ASN A 164 17.98 18.36 -6.86
N VAL A 165 17.34 17.33 -7.36
CA VAL A 165 17.04 17.16 -8.80
C VAL A 165 15.80 17.95 -9.20
N LEU A 166 14.84 18.10 -8.28
CA LEU A 166 13.56 18.73 -8.47
C LEU A 166 13.40 19.96 -7.56
N LYS A 167 12.65 20.96 -8.03
CA LYS A 167 12.21 22.07 -7.17
C LYS A 167 11.25 21.56 -6.10
N LYS A 168 11.10 22.29 -5.00
CA LYS A 168 10.26 21.87 -3.84
C LYS A 168 8.83 21.50 -4.26
N TRP A 169 8.17 22.32 -5.08
CA TRP A 169 6.81 22.06 -5.56
C TRP A 169 6.75 20.86 -6.52
N GLN A 170 7.78 20.67 -7.36
CA GLN A 170 7.86 19.52 -8.27
C GLN A 170 8.03 18.22 -7.50
N SER A 171 8.84 18.24 -6.46
CA SER A 171 9.01 17.09 -5.56
C SER A 171 7.69 16.73 -4.87
N LEU A 172 6.92 17.72 -4.41
CA LEU A 172 5.60 17.48 -3.83
C LEU A 172 4.62 16.94 -4.87
N LEU A 173 4.57 17.53 -6.06
CA LEU A 173 3.71 17.07 -7.16
C LEU A 173 3.99 15.61 -7.54
N CYS A 174 5.27 15.25 -7.73
CA CYS A 174 5.66 13.88 -8.06
C CYS A 174 5.39 12.91 -6.91
N ALA A 175 5.63 13.31 -5.66
CA ALA A 175 5.32 12.51 -4.49
C ALA A 175 3.81 12.25 -4.36
N THR A 176 2.99 13.26 -4.61
CA THR A 176 1.52 13.13 -4.62
C THR A 176 1.05 12.17 -5.72
N ALA A 177 1.56 12.32 -6.95
CA ALA A 177 1.23 11.44 -8.06
C ALA A 177 1.69 9.98 -7.84
N PHE A 178 2.77 9.78 -7.08
CA PHE A 178 3.26 8.45 -6.70
C PHE A 178 2.41 7.81 -5.59
N SER A 179 1.89 8.61 -4.67
CA SER A 179 1.22 8.14 -3.46
C SER A 179 -0.31 8.10 -3.55
N ILE A 180 -0.90 8.95 -4.39
CA ILE A 180 -2.35 9.04 -4.57
C ILE A 180 -2.76 8.45 -5.92
N ASN A 181 -3.67 7.51 -5.87
CA ASN A 181 -4.29 6.92 -7.06
C ASN A 181 -5.75 6.54 -6.74
N ILE A 182 -6.50 6.17 -7.78
CA ILE A 182 -7.93 5.92 -7.62
C ILE A 182 -8.23 4.77 -6.65
N VAL A 183 -7.40 3.70 -6.63
CA VAL A 183 -7.61 2.55 -5.73
C VAL A 183 -7.40 2.97 -4.28
N ILE A 184 -6.31 3.67 -3.98
CA ILE A 184 -6.04 4.19 -2.62
C ILE A 184 -7.16 5.14 -2.19
N LEU A 185 -7.60 6.05 -3.08
CA LEU A 185 -8.66 6.99 -2.77
C LEU A 185 -10.01 6.31 -2.50
N ILE A 186 -10.39 5.31 -3.29
CA ILE A 186 -11.67 4.62 -3.11
C ILE A 186 -11.67 3.76 -1.84
N GLN A 187 -10.51 3.26 -1.42
CA GLN A 187 -10.36 2.41 -0.24
C GLN A 187 -10.08 3.21 1.04
N CYS A 188 -9.72 4.49 0.98
CA CYS A 188 -9.25 5.25 2.14
C CYS A 188 -10.28 5.39 3.28
N LEU A 189 -11.58 5.23 2.99
CA LEU A 189 -12.67 5.25 3.96
C LEU A 189 -13.28 3.85 4.21
N THR A 190 -12.53 2.80 3.91
CA THR A 190 -12.95 1.41 4.09
C THR A 190 -11.91 0.61 4.88
N TYR A 191 -12.28 -0.60 5.27
CA TYR A 191 -11.36 -1.57 5.86
C TYR A 191 -10.57 -2.38 4.81
N TYR A 192 -10.77 -2.15 3.50
CA TYR A 192 -9.88 -2.72 2.51
C TYR A 192 -8.43 -2.35 2.80
N ASN A 193 -7.55 -3.31 2.69
CA ASN A 193 -6.14 -3.16 3.02
C ASN A 193 -5.19 -3.29 1.81
N ASP A 194 -5.74 -3.39 0.59
CA ASP A 194 -4.92 -3.46 -0.63
C ASP A 194 -4.17 -2.13 -0.86
N GLY A 195 -4.85 -0.99 -0.67
CA GLY A 195 -4.23 0.33 -0.74
C GLY A 195 -3.07 0.46 0.25
N PHE A 196 -3.30 0.07 1.51
CA PHE A 196 -2.29 0.09 2.56
C PHE A 196 -1.07 -0.79 2.20
N LEU A 197 -1.29 -2.01 1.73
CA LEU A 197 -0.20 -2.90 1.28
C LEU A 197 0.66 -2.21 0.22
N TRP A 198 0.02 -1.61 -0.80
CA TRP A 198 0.74 -0.94 -1.86
C TRP A 198 1.46 0.32 -1.40
N GLU A 199 0.93 1.06 -0.45
CA GLU A 199 1.62 2.19 0.17
C GLU A 199 2.90 1.73 0.88
N MET A 200 2.88 0.57 1.55
CA MET A 200 4.08 -0.02 2.16
C MET A 200 5.08 -0.50 1.08
N ILE A 201 4.63 -1.11 0.00
CA ILE A 201 5.49 -1.51 -1.13
C ILE A 201 6.12 -0.28 -1.79
N LEU A 202 5.36 0.78 -2.03
CA LEU A 202 5.85 2.02 -2.63
C LEU A 202 6.86 2.73 -1.71
N LEU A 203 6.63 2.72 -0.40
CA LEU A 203 7.58 3.23 0.60
C LEU A 203 8.90 2.45 0.56
N PHE A 204 8.82 1.14 0.46
CA PHE A 204 9.97 0.25 0.31
C PHE A 204 10.76 0.57 -0.95
N LEU A 205 10.10 0.64 -2.11
CA LEU A 205 10.70 0.95 -3.40
C LEU A 205 11.35 2.35 -3.42
N ALA A 206 10.69 3.36 -2.84
CA ALA A 206 11.24 4.71 -2.72
C ALA A 206 12.52 4.71 -1.88
N SER A 207 12.53 3.96 -0.77
CA SER A 207 13.69 3.86 0.12
C SER A 207 14.86 3.12 -0.53
N LEU A 208 14.61 1.99 -1.22
CA LEU A 208 15.63 1.25 -1.97
C LEU A 208 16.20 2.12 -3.12
N THR A 209 15.33 2.82 -3.84
CA THR A 209 15.75 3.74 -4.90
C THR A 209 16.63 4.84 -4.36
N TYR A 210 16.27 5.47 -3.25
CA TYR A 210 17.09 6.49 -2.62
C TYR A 210 18.49 5.95 -2.23
N LEU A 211 18.55 4.77 -1.59
CA LEU A 211 19.82 4.14 -1.21
C LEU A 211 20.72 3.83 -2.40
N THR A 212 20.14 3.60 -3.57
CA THR A 212 20.92 3.35 -4.80
C THR A 212 21.66 4.60 -5.29
N PHE A 213 21.09 5.80 -5.06
CA PHE A 213 21.71 7.06 -5.46
C PHE A 213 22.63 7.65 -4.38
N TYR A 214 22.30 7.45 -3.11
CA TYR A 214 22.91 8.14 -1.97
C TYR A 214 23.45 7.15 -0.96
N GLU A 215 24.73 6.78 -1.14
CA GLU A 215 25.43 5.80 -0.29
C GLU A 215 25.86 6.38 1.07
N SER A 216 25.77 7.70 1.24
CA SER A 216 26.16 8.43 2.47
C SER A 216 25.11 9.48 2.83
N GLY A 217 25.16 10.00 4.05
CA GLY A 217 24.29 11.08 4.49
C GLY A 217 23.24 10.63 5.52
N ARG A 218 22.53 11.63 6.06
CA ARG A 218 21.54 11.47 7.14
C ARG A 218 20.38 10.56 6.75
N PHE A 219 19.84 10.71 5.54
CA PHE A 219 18.68 9.97 5.07
C PHE A 219 18.96 8.49 4.80
N LYS A 220 20.23 8.08 4.63
CA LYS A 220 20.58 6.66 4.47
C LYS A 220 20.04 5.79 5.61
N ASN A 221 20.31 6.16 6.85
CA ASN A 221 19.86 5.40 8.01
C ASN A 221 18.34 5.47 8.19
N ILE A 222 17.72 6.59 7.83
CA ILE A 222 16.27 6.75 7.84
C ILE A 222 15.63 5.84 6.78
N CYS A 223 16.21 5.69 5.59
CA CYS A 223 15.72 4.75 4.58
C CYS A 223 15.78 3.29 5.05
N TYR A 224 16.84 2.88 5.77
CA TYR A 224 16.87 1.54 6.38
C TYR A 224 15.74 1.34 7.39
N TYR A 225 15.42 2.37 8.15
CA TYR A 225 14.29 2.33 9.07
C TYR A 225 12.95 2.24 8.33
N PHE A 226 12.77 2.99 7.24
CA PHE A 226 11.58 2.88 6.41
C PHE A 226 11.45 1.50 5.74
N ILE A 227 12.55 0.90 5.30
CA ILE A 227 12.59 -0.48 4.80
C ILE A 227 12.10 -1.44 5.88
N PHE A 228 12.61 -1.31 7.10
CA PHE A 228 12.18 -2.16 8.21
C PHE A 228 10.70 -2.00 8.50
N LEU A 229 10.17 -0.77 8.60
CA LEU A 229 8.75 -0.52 8.88
C LEU A 229 7.85 -1.04 7.75
N SER A 230 8.21 -0.76 6.50
CA SER A 230 7.40 -1.15 5.33
C SER A 230 7.30 -2.67 5.17
N ILE A 231 8.41 -3.40 5.33
CA ILE A 231 8.41 -4.87 5.30
C ILE A 231 7.53 -5.42 6.43
N ASN A 232 7.69 -4.91 7.66
CA ASN A 232 6.96 -5.41 8.80
C ASN A 232 5.44 -5.16 8.70
N MET A 233 5.03 -4.00 8.20
CA MET A 233 3.62 -3.72 8.01
C MET A 233 3.06 -4.42 6.76
N GLY A 234 3.78 -4.37 5.65
CA GLY A 234 3.30 -4.90 4.37
C GLY A 234 3.18 -6.43 4.34
N LEU A 235 4.18 -7.17 4.82
CA LEU A 235 4.10 -8.64 4.90
C LEU A 235 2.97 -9.10 5.85
N ASN A 236 2.68 -8.31 6.87
CA ASN A 236 1.63 -8.64 7.85
C ASN A 236 0.26 -8.03 7.52
N THR A 237 0.11 -7.48 6.32
CA THR A 237 -1.18 -7.04 5.78
C THR A 237 -1.80 -8.10 4.88
N LYS A 238 -1.01 -8.68 3.97
CA LYS A 238 -1.47 -9.70 3.01
C LYS A 238 -0.32 -10.61 2.58
N PHE A 239 -0.58 -11.89 2.32
CA PHE A 239 0.42 -12.84 1.80
C PHE A 239 1.02 -12.43 0.45
N SER A 240 0.25 -11.74 -0.40
CA SER A 240 0.77 -11.21 -1.68
C SER A 240 1.93 -10.22 -1.49
N GLY A 241 2.03 -9.59 -0.32
CA GLY A 241 3.18 -8.76 0.04
C GLY A 241 4.50 -9.51 -0.06
N VAL A 242 4.53 -10.80 0.30
CA VAL A 242 5.76 -11.63 0.23
C VAL A 242 6.35 -11.65 -1.18
N ILE A 243 5.50 -11.76 -2.20
CA ILE A 243 5.94 -11.78 -3.60
C ILE A 243 6.55 -10.42 -3.97
N PHE A 244 5.84 -9.33 -3.70
CA PHE A 244 6.28 -7.99 -4.12
C PHE A 244 7.52 -7.50 -3.36
N PHE A 245 7.57 -7.68 -2.04
CA PHE A 245 8.76 -7.33 -1.24
C PHE A 245 9.94 -8.24 -1.61
N GLY A 246 9.70 -9.54 -1.79
CA GLY A 246 10.73 -10.51 -2.18
C GLY A 246 11.34 -10.19 -3.53
N LEU A 247 10.52 -10.08 -4.58
CA LEU A 247 10.98 -9.76 -5.93
C LEU A 247 11.72 -8.42 -5.98
N SER A 248 11.16 -7.37 -5.34
CA SER A 248 11.77 -6.05 -5.34
C SER A 248 13.08 -6.04 -4.56
N GLY A 249 13.09 -6.58 -3.34
CA GLY A 249 14.29 -6.63 -2.50
C GLY A 249 15.42 -7.42 -3.14
N PHE A 250 15.10 -8.59 -3.73
CA PHE A 250 16.07 -9.41 -4.45
C PHE A 250 16.64 -8.69 -5.67
N SER A 251 15.79 -8.02 -6.47
CA SER A 251 16.24 -7.32 -7.67
C SER A 251 17.15 -6.14 -7.34
N PHE A 252 16.82 -5.35 -6.30
CA PHE A 252 17.71 -4.29 -5.85
C PHE A 252 19.03 -4.82 -5.28
N PHE A 253 18.98 -5.93 -4.54
CA PHE A 253 20.19 -6.59 -4.05
C PHE A 253 21.11 -7.04 -5.19
N ILE A 254 20.58 -7.70 -6.20
CA ILE A 254 21.34 -8.10 -7.39
C ILE A 254 21.89 -6.87 -8.13
N PHE A 255 21.07 -5.84 -8.30
CA PHE A 255 21.51 -4.60 -8.92
C PHE A 255 22.72 -3.98 -8.19
N TRP A 256 22.67 -3.84 -6.87
CA TRP A 256 23.77 -3.30 -6.06
C TRP A 256 25.00 -4.21 -6.12
N LEU A 257 24.81 -5.53 -6.08
CA LEU A 257 25.90 -6.49 -6.16
C LEU A 257 26.64 -6.38 -7.50
N VAL A 258 25.91 -6.37 -8.61
CA VAL A 258 26.47 -6.25 -9.96
C VAL A 258 27.19 -4.92 -10.16
N GLU A 259 26.58 -3.80 -9.71
CA GLU A 259 27.19 -2.47 -9.78
C GLU A 259 28.56 -2.42 -9.04
N LYS A 260 28.63 -3.02 -7.86
CA LYS A 260 29.87 -3.05 -7.07
C LYS A 260 30.87 -4.08 -7.59
N TRP A 261 30.38 -5.22 -8.08
CA TRP A 261 31.24 -6.26 -8.64
C TRP A 261 32.05 -5.75 -9.83
N HIS A 262 31.44 -5.08 -10.78
CA HIS A 262 32.14 -4.51 -11.93
C HIS A 262 33.23 -3.51 -11.55
N LYS A 263 33.07 -2.84 -10.39
CA LYS A 263 34.00 -1.80 -9.98
C LYS A 263 35.09 -2.28 -9.01
N TYR A 264 34.78 -3.23 -8.14
CA TYR A 264 35.64 -3.59 -6.99
C TYR A 264 35.93 -5.10 -6.88
N GLY A 265 35.42 -5.93 -7.78
CA GLY A 265 35.48 -7.39 -7.68
C GLY A 265 34.43 -7.97 -6.73
N ILE A 266 34.18 -9.31 -6.88
CA ILE A 266 33.03 -9.97 -6.24
C ILE A 266 33.09 -9.96 -4.71
N VAL A 267 34.25 -10.26 -4.13
CA VAL A 267 34.43 -10.33 -2.66
C VAL A 267 34.16 -8.97 -2.01
N GLN A 268 34.74 -7.91 -2.58
CA GLN A 268 34.52 -6.55 -2.07
C GLN A 268 33.09 -6.07 -2.28
N ALA A 269 32.46 -6.44 -3.42
CA ALA A 269 31.07 -6.16 -3.69
C ALA A 269 30.15 -6.76 -2.60
N PHE A 270 30.31 -8.04 -2.28
CA PHE A 270 29.55 -8.68 -1.21
C PHE A 270 29.73 -7.96 0.15
N LYS A 271 30.94 -7.59 0.50
CA LYS A 271 31.23 -6.85 1.73
C LYS A 271 30.52 -5.49 1.75
N MET A 272 30.48 -4.79 0.61
CA MET A 272 29.83 -3.48 0.51
C MET A 272 28.30 -3.55 0.58
N VAL A 273 27.68 -4.60 0.03
CA VAL A 273 26.22 -4.78 0.04
C VAL A 273 25.71 -5.58 1.24
N SER A 274 26.60 -6.18 2.04
CA SER A 274 26.23 -7.01 3.19
C SER A 274 25.28 -6.31 4.17
N LYS A 275 25.50 -5.01 4.43
CA LYS A 275 24.63 -4.21 5.30
C LYS A 275 23.20 -4.11 4.74
N HIS A 276 23.04 -3.93 3.44
CA HIS A 276 21.72 -3.89 2.80
C HIS A 276 21.02 -5.25 2.95
N PHE A 277 21.76 -6.33 2.67
CA PHE A 277 21.25 -7.68 2.84
C PHE A 277 20.83 -7.97 4.29
N MET A 278 21.68 -7.65 5.26
CA MET A 278 21.38 -7.87 6.68
C MET A 278 20.10 -7.13 7.11
N ILE A 279 19.91 -5.89 6.68
CA ILE A 279 18.72 -5.13 7.04
C ILE A 279 17.48 -5.76 6.43
N LEU A 280 17.53 -6.18 5.15
CA LEU A 280 16.44 -6.89 4.51
C LEU A 280 16.12 -8.21 5.25
N ALA A 281 17.15 -9.02 5.53
CA ALA A 281 16.99 -10.30 6.22
C ALA A 281 16.42 -10.14 7.63
N VAL A 282 16.98 -9.22 8.44
CA VAL A 282 16.47 -8.95 9.80
C VAL A 282 15.03 -8.44 9.76
N SER A 283 14.69 -7.57 8.79
CA SER A 283 13.33 -7.07 8.63
C SER A 283 12.34 -8.19 8.32
N VAL A 284 12.70 -9.12 7.43
CA VAL A 284 11.86 -10.27 7.07
C VAL A 284 11.72 -11.25 8.25
N ILE A 285 12.84 -11.58 8.92
CA ILE A 285 12.81 -12.46 10.09
C ILE A 285 11.92 -11.87 11.18
N PHE A 286 12.10 -10.58 11.51
CA PHE A 286 11.27 -9.90 12.51
C PHE A 286 9.80 -9.87 12.08
N SER A 287 9.54 -9.67 10.79
CA SER A 287 8.20 -9.66 10.23
C SER A 287 7.49 -11.00 10.39
N PHE A 288 8.16 -12.12 10.13
CA PHE A 288 7.55 -13.44 10.26
C PHE A 288 7.43 -13.89 11.72
N THR A 289 8.42 -13.60 12.55
CA THR A 289 8.48 -14.15 13.90
C THR A 289 7.83 -13.28 14.98
N VAL A 290 7.82 -11.95 14.80
CA VAL A 290 7.26 -11.01 15.77
C VAL A 290 5.94 -10.45 15.28
N THR A 291 5.95 -9.52 14.32
CA THR A 291 4.72 -8.83 13.90
C THR A 291 3.71 -9.75 13.19
N GLY A 292 4.18 -10.81 12.55
CA GLY A 292 3.36 -11.82 11.86
C GLY A 292 3.22 -13.14 12.59
N SER A 293 3.61 -13.20 13.87
CA SER A 293 3.45 -14.42 14.66
C SER A 293 2.02 -14.94 14.69
N THR A 294 1.03 -14.06 14.71
CA THR A 294 -0.41 -14.38 14.69
C THR A 294 -0.89 -15.03 13.38
N SER A 295 -0.05 -15.09 12.36
CA SER A 295 -0.32 -15.79 11.10
C SER A 295 0.81 -16.76 10.78
N TYR A 296 1.99 -16.30 10.39
CA TYR A 296 3.06 -17.17 9.89
C TYR A 296 3.50 -18.24 10.88
N VAL A 297 3.76 -17.88 12.15
CA VAL A 297 4.18 -18.84 13.18
C VAL A 297 3.03 -19.78 13.53
N ILE A 298 1.82 -19.26 13.69
CA ILE A 298 0.64 -20.08 14.02
C ILE A 298 0.29 -21.03 12.87
N ASN A 299 0.41 -20.57 11.62
CA ASN A 299 0.19 -21.44 10.45
C ASN A 299 1.23 -22.58 10.38
N ILE A 300 2.51 -22.31 10.71
CA ILE A 300 3.50 -23.39 10.82
C ILE A 300 3.10 -24.38 11.92
N ILE A 301 2.70 -23.90 13.08
CA ILE A 301 2.35 -24.78 14.23
C ILE A 301 1.09 -25.60 13.94
N ARG A 302 0.07 -25.01 13.31
CA ARG A 302 -1.25 -25.67 13.11
C ARG A 302 -1.32 -26.45 11.80
N HIS A 303 -0.60 -26.03 10.77
CA HIS A 303 -0.75 -26.53 9.39
C HIS A 303 0.56 -26.95 8.72
N ASN A 304 1.71 -26.87 9.43
CA ASN A 304 3.05 -27.10 8.85
C ASN A 304 3.36 -26.25 7.60
N ASN A 305 2.65 -25.13 7.42
CA ASN A 305 2.74 -24.28 6.24
C ASN A 305 2.55 -22.80 6.62
N PRO A 306 3.58 -21.94 6.53
CA PRO A 306 3.46 -20.54 6.91
C PRO A 306 2.48 -19.74 6.04
N PHE A 307 2.19 -20.22 4.82
CA PHE A 307 1.33 -19.58 3.83
C PHE A 307 -0.04 -20.28 3.66
N TYR A 308 -0.44 -21.05 4.66
CA TYR A 308 -1.79 -21.60 4.70
C TYR A 308 -2.79 -20.40 4.73
N THR A 309 -3.77 -20.32 3.94
CA THR A 309 -4.49 -21.17 2.99
C THR A 309 -4.13 -20.91 1.51
N MET A 310 -3.05 -20.18 1.24
CA MET A 310 -2.73 -19.70 -0.11
C MET A 310 -1.97 -20.71 -0.95
N ILE A 311 -1.15 -21.55 -0.31
CA ILE A 311 -0.27 -22.52 -0.98
C ILE A 311 -0.38 -23.84 -0.24
N GLY A 312 -0.34 -24.96 -0.98
CA GLY A 312 -0.33 -26.31 -0.44
C GLY A 312 -1.71 -26.97 -0.40
N GLU A 313 -1.78 -28.12 0.25
CA GLU A 313 -3.00 -28.91 0.39
C GLU A 313 -4.08 -28.08 1.14
N GLY A 314 -5.29 -28.04 0.61
CA GLY A 314 -6.38 -27.20 1.13
C GLY A 314 -6.32 -25.73 0.74
N SER A 315 -5.41 -25.33 -0.19
CA SER A 315 -5.37 -23.96 -0.70
C SER A 315 -6.63 -23.62 -1.49
N THR A 316 -7.13 -22.39 -1.28
CA THR A 316 -8.31 -21.86 -1.98
C THR A 316 -7.89 -20.93 -3.10
N GLU A 317 -8.19 -21.29 -4.34
CA GLU A 317 -7.95 -20.44 -5.52
C GLU A 317 -9.03 -19.33 -5.65
N MET A 318 -9.18 -18.50 -4.62
CA MET A 318 -10.22 -17.46 -4.57
C MET A 318 -10.20 -16.51 -5.77
N ILE A 319 -9.01 -16.15 -6.24
CA ILE A 319 -8.87 -15.23 -7.38
C ILE A 319 -9.41 -15.88 -8.64
N VAL A 320 -9.05 -17.15 -8.90
CA VAL A 320 -9.46 -17.89 -10.10
C VAL A 320 -10.98 -18.12 -10.12
N ALA A 321 -11.57 -18.42 -8.96
CA ALA A 321 -13.01 -18.61 -8.83
C ALA A 321 -13.83 -17.34 -9.15
N GLN A 322 -13.24 -16.17 -8.92
CA GLN A 322 -13.91 -14.88 -9.12
C GLN A 322 -13.61 -14.21 -10.46
N ILE A 323 -12.83 -14.84 -11.34
CA ILE A 323 -12.53 -14.31 -12.68
C ILE A 323 -13.82 -14.38 -13.52
N SER A 324 -14.18 -13.24 -14.15
CA SER A 324 -15.28 -13.20 -15.12
C SER A 324 -15.10 -14.27 -16.20
N PRO A 325 -16.18 -14.98 -16.62
CA PRO A 325 -16.10 -16.02 -17.64
C PRO A 325 -15.38 -15.59 -18.92
N VAL A 326 -15.51 -14.33 -19.34
CA VAL A 326 -14.85 -13.76 -20.53
C VAL A 326 -13.32 -13.74 -20.39
N PHE A 327 -12.79 -13.61 -19.17
CA PHE A 327 -11.36 -13.56 -18.89
C PHE A 327 -10.76 -14.92 -18.53
N LYS A 328 -11.59 -15.93 -18.19
CA LYS A 328 -11.09 -17.28 -17.80
C LYS A 328 -10.16 -17.92 -18.82
N PRO A 329 -10.48 -17.93 -20.15
CA PRO A 329 -9.65 -18.62 -21.15
C PRO A 329 -8.34 -17.89 -21.48
N LEU A 330 -8.18 -16.65 -21.01
CA LEU A 330 -7.01 -15.83 -21.35
C LEU A 330 -5.80 -16.11 -20.43
N SER A 331 -4.59 -15.97 -20.97
CA SER A 331 -3.36 -15.96 -20.18
C SER A 331 -3.31 -14.73 -19.24
N ASN A 332 -2.48 -14.76 -18.19
CA ASN A 332 -2.34 -13.63 -17.27
C ASN A 332 -1.94 -12.34 -18.00
N ALA A 333 -1.01 -12.42 -18.94
CA ALA A 333 -0.60 -11.27 -19.74
C ALA A 333 -1.74 -10.74 -20.61
N SER A 334 -2.51 -11.63 -21.26
CA SER A 334 -3.66 -11.25 -22.07
C SER A 334 -4.75 -10.61 -21.19
N ARG A 335 -5.06 -11.19 -20.02
CA ARG A 335 -6.00 -10.60 -19.04
C ARG A 335 -5.60 -9.18 -18.66
N PHE A 336 -4.30 -8.99 -18.39
CA PHE A 336 -3.78 -7.68 -18.01
C PHE A 336 -3.95 -6.64 -19.14
N ILE A 337 -3.54 -6.98 -20.38
CA ILE A 337 -3.66 -6.08 -21.53
C ILE A 337 -5.14 -5.78 -21.81
N CYS A 338 -5.98 -6.81 -21.82
CA CYS A 338 -7.42 -6.64 -22.01
C CYS A 338 -8.03 -5.73 -20.94
N SER A 339 -7.71 -5.95 -19.66
CA SER A 339 -8.20 -5.11 -18.58
C SER A 339 -7.72 -3.65 -18.70
N LEU A 340 -6.46 -3.43 -19.10
CA LEU A 340 -5.87 -2.10 -19.24
C LEU A 340 -6.56 -1.25 -20.33
N PHE A 341 -7.03 -1.90 -21.40
CA PHE A 341 -7.66 -1.25 -22.55
C PHE A 341 -9.16 -1.56 -22.67
N SER A 342 -9.80 -2.05 -21.62
CA SER A 342 -11.26 -2.24 -21.57
C SER A 342 -11.94 -1.07 -20.89
N GLN A 343 -13.25 -0.94 -21.13
CA GLN A 343 -14.12 -0.10 -20.32
C GLN A 343 -14.07 -0.58 -18.86
N THR A 344 -14.12 0.36 -17.94
CA THR A 344 -14.15 0.05 -16.50
C THR A 344 -15.44 -0.68 -16.15
N ASN A 345 -15.32 -1.93 -15.66
CA ASN A 345 -16.46 -2.73 -15.28
C ASN A 345 -16.07 -3.76 -14.18
N ASN A 346 -17.00 -4.06 -13.29
CA ASN A 346 -16.72 -5.04 -12.23
C ASN A 346 -16.84 -6.49 -12.71
N GLN A 347 -17.89 -6.81 -13.44
CA GLN A 347 -18.16 -8.16 -13.99
C GLN A 347 -18.76 -8.07 -15.40
N PRO A 348 -17.94 -7.82 -16.43
CA PRO A 348 -18.46 -7.70 -17.78
C PRO A 348 -18.94 -9.06 -18.31
N ALA A 349 -20.07 -9.06 -19.01
CA ALA A 349 -20.54 -10.20 -19.77
C ALA A 349 -19.78 -10.38 -21.09
N SER A 350 -19.26 -9.28 -21.65
CA SER A 350 -18.44 -9.22 -22.85
C SER A 350 -17.22 -8.33 -22.62
N MET A 351 -16.19 -8.50 -23.45
CA MET A 351 -15.01 -7.65 -23.41
C MET A 351 -15.25 -6.42 -24.27
N GLU A 352 -15.37 -5.27 -23.62
CA GLU A 352 -15.62 -4.00 -24.28
C GLU A 352 -14.33 -3.20 -24.37
N TRP A 353 -13.68 -3.24 -25.54
CA TRP A 353 -12.47 -2.49 -25.80
C TRP A 353 -12.72 -0.97 -25.77
N LYS A 354 -11.73 -0.25 -25.30
CA LYS A 354 -11.78 1.19 -25.14
C LYS A 354 -10.59 1.84 -25.81
N PHE A 355 -10.85 2.85 -26.64
CA PHE A 355 -9.78 3.68 -27.13
C PHE A 355 -9.27 4.60 -26.00
N PRO A 356 -7.95 4.70 -25.75
CA PRO A 356 -7.38 5.65 -24.80
C PRO A 356 -7.90 7.08 -25.07
N PHE A 357 -8.06 7.88 -24.03
CA PHE A 357 -8.64 9.24 -24.05
C PHE A 357 -10.16 9.30 -24.19
N THR A 358 -10.86 8.20 -24.34
CA THR A 358 -12.32 8.16 -24.30
C THR A 358 -12.82 7.76 -22.93
N PHE A 359 -14.08 8.07 -22.63
CA PHE A 359 -14.78 7.58 -21.45
C PHE A 359 -16.27 7.39 -21.77
N TYR A 360 -16.89 6.49 -21.01
CA TYR A 360 -18.32 6.20 -21.13
C TYR A 360 -19.00 6.49 -19.79
N LYS A 361 -20.25 6.95 -19.84
CA LYS A 361 -21.00 7.35 -18.62
C LYS A 361 -21.04 6.23 -17.56
N ASN A 362 -21.20 4.98 -17.99
CA ASN A 362 -21.25 3.83 -17.10
C ASN A 362 -19.93 3.59 -16.35
N GLU A 363 -18.79 3.92 -16.96
CA GLU A 363 -17.49 3.75 -16.32
C GLU A 363 -17.32 4.61 -15.06
N ILE A 364 -17.96 5.79 -15.00
CA ILE A 364 -17.91 6.67 -13.84
C ILE A 364 -18.51 5.96 -12.64
N LEU A 365 -19.68 5.32 -12.81
CA LEU A 365 -20.35 4.56 -11.74
C LEU A 365 -19.54 3.32 -11.36
N GLN A 366 -19.03 2.58 -12.34
CA GLN A 366 -18.21 1.39 -12.09
C GLN A 366 -16.90 1.73 -11.36
N SER A 367 -16.29 2.90 -11.67
CA SER A 367 -15.07 3.39 -10.99
C SER A 367 -15.31 3.85 -9.55
N GLN A 368 -16.56 3.94 -9.10
CA GLN A 368 -16.94 4.25 -7.72
C GLN A 368 -17.07 3.01 -6.83
N LEU A 369 -16.98 1.81 -7.41
CA LEU A 369 -17.03 0.57 -6.65
C LEU A 369 -15.69 0.31 -5.95
N PHE A 370 -15.74 -0.26 -4.75
CA PHE A 370 -14.53 -0.52 -3.94
C PHE A 370 -13.64 -1.62 -4.52
N ASP A 371 -14.21 -2.52 -5.32
CA ASP A 371 -13.54 -3.67 -5.93
C ASP A 371 -13.78 -3.70 -7.44
N THR A 372 -13.38 -2.64 -8.15
CA THR A 372 -13.47 -2.63 -9.61
C THR A 372 -12.40 -3.52 -10.21
N ARG A 373 -12.83 -4.57 -10.92
CA ARG A 373 -11.95 -5.65 -11.37
C ARG A 373 -11.30 -5.37 -12.73
N ILE A 374 -12.08 -4.94 -13.71
CA ILE A 374 -11.63 -4.70 -15.08
C ILE A 374 -11.52 -3.19 -15.30
N GLY A 375 -10.37 -2.74 -15.85
CA GLY A 375 -10.14 -1.31 -16.06
C GLY A 375 -10.15 -0.45 -14.79
N GLY A 376 -10.00 -1.07 -13.61
CA GLY A 376 -10.18 -0.42 -12.31
C GLY A 376 -9.11 0.58 -11.91
N TRP A 377 -8.08 0.81 -12.76
CA TRP A 377 -7.11 1.90 -12.56
C TRP A 377 -7.69 3.28 -12.87
N GLY A 378 -8.95 3.33 -13.33
CA GLY A 378 -9.70 4.53 -13.62
C GLY A 378 -9.86 4.83 -15.09
N ILE A 379 -10.82 5.72 -15.37
CA ILE A 379 -11.35 5.96 -16.71
C ILE A 379 -10.33 6.48 -17.73
N PHE A 380 -9.28 7.18 -17.30
CA PHE A 380 -8.24 7.71 -18.19
C PHE A 380 -6.89 6.98 -18.06
N PHE A 381 -6.80 5.91 -17.27
CA PHE A 381 -5.51 5.31 -16.96
C PHE A 381 -4.78 4.74 -18.17
N SER A 382 -5.47 4.16 -19.15
CA SER A 382 -4.85 3.69 -20.40
C SER A 382 -4.13 4.81 -21.16
N ALA A 383 -4.72 6.02 -21.21
CA ALA A 383 -4.09 7.20 -21.81
C ALA A 383 -2.89 7.70 -20.99
N ILE A 384 -3.05 7.78 -19.67
CA ILE A 384 -1.98 8.14 -18.73
C ILE A 384 -0.79 7.19 -18.87
N PHE A 385 -1.07 5.90 -18.92
CA PHE A 385 -0.06 4.85 -19.08
C PHE A 385 0.69 4.99 -20.41
N LEU A 386 -0.01 5.14 -21.52
CA LEU A 386 0.60 5.28 -22.84
C LEU A 386 1.48 6.54 -22.95
N ILE A 387 0.98 7.71 -22.52
CA ILE A 387 1.78 8.94 -22.52
C ILE A 387 3.05 8.75 -21.70
N SER A 388 2.90 8.14 -20.54
CA SER A 388 4.02 7.93 -19.61
C SER A 388 5.06 6.99 -20.19
N VAL A 389 4.65 5.85 -20.74
CA VAL A 389 5.54 4.86 -21.37
C VAL A 389 6.25 5.45 -22.58
N ILE A 390 5.51 6.10 -23.49
CA ILE A 390 6.08 6.76 -24.68
C ILE A 390 7.14 7.79 -24.25
N PHE A 391 6.82 8.61 -23.24
CA PHE A 391 7.77 9.62 -22.79
C PHE A 391 8.99 9.00 -22.09
N ILE A 392 8.82 7.95 -21.28
CA ILE A 392 9.94 7.23 -20.65
C ILE A 392 10.85 6.63 -21.73
N VAL A 393 10.29 5.92 -22.71
CA VAL A 393 11.07 5.33 -23.83
C VAL A 393 11.83 6.40 -24.59
N PHE A 394 11.17 7.50 -24.96
CA PHE A 394 11.81 8.65 -25.61
C PHE A 394 12.97 9.23 -24.78
N TYR A 395 12.75 9.40 -23.46
CA TYR A 395 13.78 9.86 -22.54
C TYR A 395 14.98 8.90 -22.49
N LEU A 396 14.72 7.59 -22.47
CA LEU A 396 15.75 6.54 -22.45
C LEU A 396 16.58 6.54 -23.74
N ILE A 397 15.94 6.64 -24.91
CA ILE A 397 16.63 6.71 -26.22
C ILE A 397 17.55 7.92 -26.26
N GLN A 398 17.10 9.08 -25.82
CA GLN A 398 17.91 10.31 -25.85
C GLN A 398 19.09 10.31 -24.86
N ASN A 399 19.02 9.54 -23.77
CA ASN A 399 20.02 9.56 -22.68
C ASN A 399 20.77 8.24 -22.52
N GLY A 400 20.43 7.19 -23.28
CA GLY A 400 20.92 5.83 -23.10
C GLY A 400 22.40 5.60 -23.37
N LYS A 401 23.10 6.58 -24.00
CA LYS A 401 24.55 6.50 -24.25
C LYS A 401 25.43 6.78 -23.01
N LYS A 402 24.86 7.26 -21.91
CA LYS A 402 25.57 7.49 -20.65
C LYS A 402 25.02 6.56 -19.58
N TYR A 403 25.93 5.86 -18.87
CA TYR A 403 25.56 5.12 -17.66
C TYR A 403 24.76 6.03 -16.71
N ASN A 404 23.49 5.69 -16.53
CA ASN A 404 22.58 6.46 -15.69
C ASN A 404 21.80 5.49 -14.82
N LYS A 405 22.12 5.46 -13.51
CA LYS A 405 21.45 4.61 -12.52
C LYS A 405 19.92 4.69 -12.59
N LEU A 406 19.37 5.87 -12.90
CA LEU A 406 17.93 6.06 -13.01
C LEU A 406 17.32 5.26 -14.17
N ILE A 407 18.04 5.15 -15.29
CA ILE A 407 17.64 4.32 -16.44
C ILE A 407 17.59 2.84 -16.03
N TYR A 408 18.64 2.35 -15.37
CA TYR A 408 18.70 0.96 -14.95
C TYR A 408 17.62 0.61 -13.92
N ILE A 409 17.31 1.52 -12.98
CA ILE A 409 16.19 1.34 -12.03
C ILE A 409 14.86 1.31 -12.77
N ALA A 410 14.62 2.22 -13.71
CA ALA A 410 13.40 2.23 -14.50
C ALA A 410 13.23 0.94 -15.31
N LEU A 411 14.31 0.44 -15.94
CA LEU A 411 14.31 -0.85 -16.65
C LEU A 411 14.05 -2.02 -15.70
N MET A 412 14.72 -2.05 -14.56
CA MET A 412 14.54 -3.09 -13.55
C MET A 412 13.08 -3.11 -13.03
N LEU A 413 12.51 -1.97 -12.69
CA LEU A 413 11.10 -1.88 -12.28
C LEU A 413 10.15 -2.32 -13.40
N THR A 414 10.47 -2.00 -14.65
CA THR A 414 9.70 -2.48 -15.82
C THR A 414 9.76 -4.00 -15.94
N ILE A 415 10.94 -4.60 -15.82
CA ILE A 415 11.13 -6.05 -15.84
C ILE A 415 10.36 -6.72 -14.69
N LEU A 416 10.46 -6.17 -13.48
CA LEU A 416 9.70 -6.65 -12.32
C LEU A 416 8.19 -6.63 -12.56
N THR A 417 7.68 -5.56 -13.17
CA THR A 417 6.27 -5.46 -13.54
C THR A 417 5.87 -6.54 -14.53
N ILE A 418 6.68 -6.77 -15.57
CA ILE A 418 6.43 -7.81 -16.58
C ILE A 418 6.43 -9.19 -15.93
N ILE A 419 7.43 -9.50 -15.10
CA ILE A 419 7.50 -10.78 -14.38
C ILE A 419 6.25 -10.96 -13.51
N SER A 420 5.87 -9.93 -12.76
CA SER A 420 4.68 -9.97 -11.91
C SER A 420 3.39 -10.21 -12.72
N ILE A 421 3.22 -9.54 -13.86
CA ILE A 421 2.07 -9.71 -14.76
C ILE A 421 1.96 -11.16 -15.26
N ILE A 422 3.08 -11.79 -15.57
CA ILE A 422 3.10 -13.16 -16.06
C ILE A 422 2.82 -14.17 -14.94
N THR A 423 3.37 -13.93 -13.76
CA THR A 423 3.38 -14.91 -12.66
C THR A 423 2.20 -14.82 -11.72
N VAL A 424 1.62 -13.64 -11.51
CA VAL A 424 0.55 -13.42 -10.53
C VAL A 424 -0.83 -13.35 -11.22
N PRO A 425 -1.72 -14.33 -11.00
CA PRO A 425 -2.99 -14.44 -11.74
C PRO A 425 -3.94 -13.27 -11.57
N GLY A 426 -3.89 -12.57 -10.44
CA GLY A 426 -4.83 -11.48 -10.11
C GLY A 426 -4.41 -10.09 -10.57
N LEU A 427 -3.24 -9.91 -11.20
CA LEU A 427 -2.71 -8.57 -11.50
C LEU A 427 -3.50 -7.77 -12.54
N PHE A 428 -4.42 -8.38 -13.26
CA PHE A 428 -5.37 -7.65 -14.12
C PHE A 428 -6.44 -6.88 -13.32
N TRP A 429 -6.57 -7.12 -12.01
CA TRP A 429 -7.41 -6.32 -11.11
C TRP A 429 -6.59 -5.17 -10.55
N ALA A 430 -7.12 -3.96 -10.64
CA ALA A 430 -6.40 -2.77 -10.24
C ALA A 430 -5.95 -2.79 -8.76
N ARG A 431 -6.75 -3.35 -7.86
CA ARG A 431 -6.39 -3.45 -6.44
C ARG A 431 -5.15 -4.32 -6.16
N TYR A 432 -4.84 -5.26 -7.05
CA TYR A 432 -3.65 -6.10 -6.92
C TYR A 432 -2.43 -5.56 -7.68
N SER A 433 -2.61 -4.48 -8.45
CA SER A 433 -1.57 -3.88 -9.29
C SER A 433 -1.50 -2.35 -9.20
N VAL A 434 -1.84 -1.81 -8.03
CA VAL A 434 -1.78 -0.37 -7.71
C VAL A 434 -0.40 0.22 -8.00
N GLY A 435 0.66 -0.58 -7.87
CA GLY A 435 2.01 -0.16 -8.20
C GLY A 435 2.20 0.41 -9.60
N LEU A 436 1.33 0.09 -10.57
CA LEU A 436 1.43 0.64 -11.93
C LEU A 436 1.43 2.18 -11.97
N PHE A 437 0.89 2.83 -10.96
CA PHE A 437 0.92 4.29 -10.83
C PHE A 437 2.33 4.86 -10.61
N TYR A 438 3.35 4.03 -10.34
CA TYR A 438 4.73 4.50 -10.34
C TYR A 438 5.19 4.93 -11.75
N ILE A 439 4.61 4.36 -12.82
CA ILE A 439 4.99 4.66 -14.21
C ILE A 439 4.74 6.14 -14.54
N PRO A 440 3.52 6.71 -14.37
CA PRO A 440 3.31 8.13 -14.57
C PRO A 440 4.13 9.00 -13.60
N ALA A 441 4.35 8.57 -12.36
CA ALA A 441 5.19 9.32 -11.43
C ALA A 441 6.65 9.41 -11.89
N ILE A 442 7.24 8.33 -12.41
CA ILE A 442 8.58 8.35 -13.03
C ILE A 442 8.61 9.26 -14.25
N ALA A 443 7.60 9.20 -15.13
CA ALA A 443 7.50 10.09 -16.27
C ALA A 443 7.49 11.56 -15.85
N MET A 444 6.73 11.90 -14.80
CA MET A 444 6.68 13.25 -14.23
C MET A 444 8.04 13.70 -13.68
N VAL A 445 8.78 12.84 -12.98
CA VAL A 445 10.16 13.14 -12.52
C VAL A 445 11.06 13.46 -13.70
N PHE A 446 11.00 12.67 -14.78
CA PHE A 446 11.80 12.93 -15.99
C PHE A 446 11.39 14.21 -16.70
N LEU A 447 10.09 14.50 -16.80
CA LEU A 447 9.57 15.76 -17.35
C LEU A 447 10.07 16.95 -16.55
N CYS A 448 9.92 16.95 -15.23
CA CYS A 448 10.41 18.00 -14.35
C CYS A 448 11.93 18.23 -14.50
N LYS A 449 12.71 17.14 -14.59
CA LYS A 449 14.15 17.21 -14.83
C LYS A 449 14.49 17.86 -16.18
N ARG A 450 13.71 17.59 -17.22
CA ARG A 450 13.86 18.24 -18.53
C ARG A 450 13.47 19.72 -18.50
N ILE A 451 12.38 20.06 -17.85
CA ILE A 451 11.92 21.44 -17.66
C ILE A 451 12.99 22.26 -16.93
N ASN A 452 13.60 21.71 -15.87
CA ASN A 452 14.63 22.41 -15.10
C ASN A 452 15.94 22.65 -15.86
N ARG A 453 16.21 21.91 -16.94
CA ARG A 453 17.35 22.17 -17.83
C ARG A 453 17.15 23.43 -18.71
N GLY A 454 15.92 23.91 -18.81
CA GLY A 454 15.57 25.07 -19.66
C GLY A 454 15.65 24.77 -21.17
N GLY A 455 15.75 25.84 -21.96
CA GLY A 455 15.85 25.76 -23.40
C GLY A 455 14.49 25.73 -24.12
N ILE A 456 14.53 25.72 -25.46
CA ILE A 456 13.35 25.83 -26.34
C ILE A 456 12.31 24.71 -26.11
N TYR A 457 12.76 23.53 -25.64
CA TYR A 457 11.89 22.37 -25.39
C TYR A 457 11.21 22.40 -24.01
N ALA A 458 11.60 23.30 -23.11
CA ALA A 458 11.01 23.33 -21.76
C ALA A 458 9.50 23.57 -21.79
N VAL A 459 9.01 24.42 -22.71
CA VAL A 459 7.58 24.67 -22.89
C VAL A 459 6.83 23.40 -23.31
N ARG A 460 7.38 22.62 -24.24
CA ARG A 460 6.78 21.35 -24.69
C ARG A 460 6.69 20.34 -23.58
N TYR A 461 7.76 20.19 -22.77
CA TYR A 461 7.74 19.29 -21.62
C TYR A 461 6.79 19.75 -20.52
N SER A 462 6.62 21.09 -20.34
CA SER A 462 5.63 21.64 -19.42
C SER A 462 4.20 21.34 -19.88
N ALA A 463 3.93 21.42 -21.19
CA ALA A 463 2.62 21.06 -21.75
C ALA A 463 2.30 19.56 -21.52
N VAL A 464 3.25 18.66 -21.78
CA VAL A 464 3.06 17.22 -21.51
C VAL A 464 2.82 16.96 -20.01
N LEU A 465 3.57 17.62 -19.12
CA LEU A 465 3.37 17.53 -17.69
C LEU A 465 1.97 18.01 -17.27
N ALA A 466 1.51 19.13 -17.83
CA ALA A 466 0.18 19.67 -17.56
C ALA A 466 -0.92 18.70 -18.01
N VAL A 467 -0.80 18.12 -19.22
CA VAL A 467 -1.74 17.10 -19.72
C VAL A 467 -1.77 15.89 -18.78
N LEU A 468 -0.59 15.39 -18.37
CA LEU A 468 -0.51 14.24 -17.46
C LEU A 468 -1.16 14.54 -16.11
N CYS A 469 -0.90 15.71 -15.52
CA CYS A 469 -1.53 16.14 -14.27
C CYS A 469 -3.05 16.27 -14.41
N THR A 470 -3.53 16.85 -15.50
CA THR A 470 -4.97 16.98 -15.77
C THR A 470 -5.64 15.61 -15.90
N LEU A 471 -5.06 14.69 -16.67
CA LEU A 471 -5.60 13.35 -16.82
C LEU A 471 -5.59 12.57 -15.49
N LEU A 472 -4.51 12.67 -14.69
CA LEU A 472 -4.46 12.08 -13.35
C LEU A 472 -5.56 12.65 -12.46
N PHE A 473 -5.76 13.96 -12.44
CA PHE A 473 -6.81 14.60 -11.66
C PHE A 473 -8.20 14.11 -12.09
N LEU A 474 -8.50 14.14 -13.38
CA LEU A 474 -9.78 13.66 -13.94
C LEU A 474 -10.01 12.17 -13.62
N ASN A 475 -8.94 11.37 -13.66
CA ASN A 475 -8.99 9.94 -13.31
C ASN A 475 -9.37 9.68 -11.84
N HIS A 476 -9.12 10.62 -10.95
CA HIS A 476 -9.43 10.50 -9.52
C HIS A 476 -10.82 11.01 -9.13
N ILE A 477 -11.50 11.77 -10.01
CA ILE A 477 -12.82 12.36 -9.72
C ILE A 477 -13.85 11.31 -9.26
N PRO A 478 -13.99 10.12 -9.90
CA PRO A 478 -14.97 9.13 -9.44
C PRO A 478 -14.76 8.70 -7.99
N ALA A 479 -13.52 8.47 -7.57
CA ALA A 479 -13.21 8.11 -6.19
C ALA A 479 -13.47 9.26 -5.21
N MET A 480 -13.16 10.49 -5.60
CA MET A 480 -13.44 11.69 -4.78
C MET A 480 -14.94 11.89 -4.60
N THR A 481 -15.73 11.75 -5.65
CA THR A 481 -17.19 11.80 -5.57
C THR A 481 -17.74 10.70 -4.67
N ARG A 482 -17.26 9.46 -4.81
CA ARG A 482 -17.69 8.35 -3.95
C ARG A 482 -17.40 8.63 -2.47
N ASN A 483 -16.25 9.19 -2.14
CA ASN A 483 -15.91 9.55 -0.76
C ASN A 483 -16.83 10.64 -0.18
N ILE A 484 -17.27 11.59 -1.01
CA ILE A 484 -18.28 12.59 -0.62
C ILE A 484 -19.62 11.91 -0.36
N ASP A 485 -20.03 10.98 -1.22
CA ASP A 485 -21.28 10.23 -1.06
C ASP A 485 -21.23 9.34 0.19
N ILE A 486 -20.12 8.65 0.45
CA ILE A 486 -19.89 7.90 1.70
C ILE A 486 -20.11 8.81 2.91
N ALA A 487 -19.57 10.02 2.92
CA ALA A 487 -19.77 10.95 4.02
C ALA A 487 -21.24 11.34 4.22
N ARG A 488 -22.01 11.51 3.12
CA ARG A 488 -23.43 11.85 3.16
C ARG A 488 -24.28 10.66 3.60
N GLU A 489 -24.04 9.47 3.04
CA GLU A 489 -24.78 8.23 3.31
C GLU A 489 -24.52 7.69 4.72
N SER A 490 -23.37 8.00 5.32
CA SER A 490 -22.97 7.51 6.65
C SER A 490 -23.89 7.96 7.77
N LYS A 491 -24.39 9.19 7.73
CA LYS A 491 -25.23 9.75 8.82
C LYS A 491 -26.52 8.94 9.03
N PRO A 492 -27.35 8.71 8.01
CA PRO A 492 -28.60 7.93 8.20
C PRO A 492 -28.33 6.49 8.62
N VAL A 493 -27.25 5.85 8.12
CA VAL A 493 -26.91 4.48 8.52
C VAL A 493 -26.52 4.42 10.01
N LYS A 494 -25.70 5.34 10.46
CA LYS A 494 -25.30 5.41 11.88
C LYS A 494 -26.48 5.64 12.80
N THR A 495 -27.35 6.57 12.45
CA THR A 495 -28.58 6.82 13.25
C THR A 495 -29.45 5.54 13.34
N LYS A 496 -29.60 4.79 12.24
CA LYS A 496 -30.32 3.50 12.28
C LYS A 496 -29.62 2.48 13.20
N LEU A 497 -28.30 2.36 13.13
CA LEU A 497 -27.56 1.44 13.98
C LEU A 497 -27.62 1.83 15.46
N GLU A 498 -27.60 3.12 15.77
CA GLU A 498 -27.76 3.63 17.14
C GLU A 498 -29.16 3.29 17.67
N ASN A 499 -30.19 3.47 16.88
CA ASN A 499 -31.57 3.13 17.26
C ASN A 499 -31.76 1.63 17.51
N LEU A 500 -31.04 0.76 16.77
CA LEU A 500 -31.10 -0.69 17.00
C LEU A 500 -30.53 -1.12 18.36
N LYS A 501 -29.62 -0.36 18.96
CA LYS A 501 -29.12 -0.64 20.33
C LYS A 501 -30.23 -0.53 21.38
N TYR A 502 -31.18 0.37 21.17
CA TYR A 502 -32.29 0.59 22.13
C TYR A 502 -33.47 -0.37 21.95
N VAL A 503 -33.46 -1.19 20.88
CA VAL A 503 -34.51 -2.19 20.62
C VAL A 503 -34.19 -3.53 21.32
N ASN A 504 -32.93 -3.76 21.69
CA ASN A 504 -32.46 -4.99 22.31
C ASN A 504 -32.18 -4.86 23.83
N GLU A 505 -32.47 -3.70 24.41
CA GLU A 505 -32.56 -3.48 25.87
C GLU A 505 -34.02 -3.53 26.33
#